data_a6625ab7b431ec6aa72b628152070dc6
#
_entry.id   a6625ab7b431ec6aa72b628152070dc6
#
_cell.length_a   1.000
_cell.length_b   1.000
_cell.length_c   1.000
_cell.angle_alpha   90.00
_cell.angle_beta   90.00
_cell.angle_gamma   90.00
#
_symmetry.space_group_name_H-M   'P 1'
#
loop_
_entity.id
_entity.type
_entity.pdbx_description
1 polymer ?
#
loop_
_entity_poly.entity_id
_entity_poly.type
_entity_poly.pdbx_seq_one_letter_code
_entity_poly.pdbx_strand_id
1 'polypeptide(L)'
;VLLLVSGCSIQKLSTTDIEKNISMILSEDTTLANVSFDGYEYYVPDGLRFVNKDEYNAILQDRFSNRYYLYVDAISYFHHTKNTYKVNKDAYYSKKLNYNKKNGYIEINKVDGKYFIEIVFNYSKLEAYVSKDYIVPVVNNMCYILRSVDFHNKVLESLIGENVLDYKEESFNIFESKSNDNDSVLEFDDWVDADVSGNSNAIDGDNFEINEVD
;
A
#
# COMPACT_ATOMS: atom_id res chain seq x y z
N VAL A 1 12.34 -38.06 -35.59
CA VAL A 1 11.63 -36.87 -35.14
C VAL A 1 12.08 -36.59 -33.72
N LEU A 2 12.92 -35.54 -33.54
CA LEU A 2 13.45 -35.14 -32.26
C LEU A 2 12.49 -34.07 -31.68
N LEU A 3 11.68 -34.42 -30.68
CA LEU A 3 10.85 -33.49 -29.97
C LEU A 3 11.72 -32.75 -28.90
N LEU A 4 12.12 -31.53 -29.23
CA LEU A 4 12.71 -30.62 -28.24
C LEU A 4 11.61 -30.11 -27.33
N VAL A 5 11.45 -30.70 -26.15
CA VAL A 5 10.65 -30.16 -25.05
C VAL A 5 11.46 -29.04 -24.43
N SER A 6 11.22 -27.79 -24.83
CA SER A 6 11.71 -26.62 -24.12
C SER A 6 10.97 -26.53 -22.81
N GLY A 7 11.59 -27.07 -21.75
CA GLY A 7 11.11 -26.90 -20.38
C GLY A 7 11.19 -25.42 -20.02
N CYS A 8 10.05 -24.77 -19.80
CA CYS A 8 10.01 -23.51 -19.09
C CYS A 8 10.63 -23.71 -17.73
N SER A 9 11.86 -23.26 -17.53
CA SER A 9 12.44 -23.17 -16.19
C SER A 9 11.62 -22.13 -15.40
N ILE A 10 10.87 -22.59 -14.41
CA ILE A 10 10.27 -21.72 -13.43
C ILE A 10 11.45 -21.05 -12.70
N GLN A 11 11.75 -19.80 -13.07
CA GLN A 11 12.75 -19.02 -12.34
C GLN A 11 12.30 -18.94 -10.89
N LYS A 12 13.08 -19.55 -10.00
CA LYS A 12 12.91 -19.36 -8.57
C LYS A 12 13.07 -17.87 -8.29
N LEU A 13 12.00 -17.22 -7.88
CA LEU A 13 12.02 -15.84 -7.40
C LEU A 13 13.15 -15.70 -6.36
N SER A 14 14.16 -14.91 -6.70
CA SER A 14 15.28 -14.65 -5.80
C SER A 14 15.05 -13.31 -5.09
N THR A 15 15.54 -13.19 -3.86
CA THR A 15 15.55 -11.91 -3.13
C THR A 15 16.33 -10.84 -3.91
N THR A 16 17.24 -11.23 -4.79
CA THR A 16 17.97 -10.37 -5.72
C THR A 16 17.06 -9.68 -6.72
N ASP A 17 16.00 -10.35 -7.20
CA ASP A 17 15.04 -9.74 -8.12
C ASP A 17 14.18 -8.69 -7.40
N ILE A 18 13.81 -8.94 -6.15
CA ILE A 18 13.10 -7.97 -5.28
C ILE A 18 13.96 -6.71 -5.13
N GLU A 19 15.23 -6.87 -4.75
CA GLU A 19 16.15 -5.75 -4.52
C GLU A 19 16.37 -4.91 -5.77
N LYS A 20 16.60 -5.56 -6.91
CA LYS A 20 16.81 -4.89 -8.20
C LYS A 20 15.60 -4.06 -8.60
N ASN A 21 14.39 -4.62 -8.48
CA ASN A 21 13.15 -3.93 -8.84
C ASN A 21 12.90 -2.74 -7.93
N ILE A 22 13.03 -2.91 -6.62
CA ILE A 22 12.90 -1.81 -5.66
C ILE A 22 13.86 -0.67 -6.02
N SER A 23 15.14 -0.99 -6.22
CA SER A 23 16.15 0.01 -6.56
C SER A 23 15.82 0.74 -7.86
N MET A 24 15.42 0.02 -8.89
CA MET A 24 15.03 0.60 -10.18
C MET A 24 13.82 1.53 -10.02
N ILE A 25 12.76 1.06 -9.35
CA ILE A 25 11.53 1.84 -9.23
C ILE A 25 11.74 3.07 -8.32
N LEU A 26 12.33 2.91 -7.13
CA LEU A 26 12.44 4.00 -6.16
C LEU A 26 13.52 5.03 -6.52
N SER A 27 14.48 4.71 -7.41
CA SER A 27 15.48 5.66 -7.87
C SER A 27 14.97 6.62 -8.96
N GLU A 28 13.87 6.32 -9.60
CA GLU A 28 13.26 7.21 -10.58
C GLU A 28 12.48 8.33 -9.90
N ASP A 29 12.66 9.57 -10.37
CA ASP A 29 11.76 10.66 -10.03
C ASP A 29 10.48 10.58 -10.86
N THR A 30 9.35 10.89 -10.21
CA THR A 30 8.06 10.96 -10.89
C THR A 30 7.23 12.08 -10.31
N THR A 31 6.54 12.78 -11.18
CA THR A 31 5.50 13.77 -10.84
C THR A 31 4.10 13.26 -11.21
N LEU A 32 3.99 11.97 -11.58
CA LEU A 32 2.71 11.38 -11.95
C LEU A 32 1.83 11.24 -10.73
N ALA A 33 0.61 11.78 -10.82
CA ALA A 33 -0.46 11.56 -9.87
C ALA A 33 -1.78 11.36 -10.63
N ASN A 34 -2.61 10.46 -10.16
CA ASN A 34 -3.98 10.25 -10.65
C ASN A 34 -4.99 10.19 -9.49
N VAL A 35 -4.51 10.37 -8.27
CA VAL A 35 -5.30 10.49 -7.04
C VAL A 35 -4.81 11.70 -6.28
N SER A 36 -5.72 12.60 -5.91
CA SER A 36 -5.42 13.81 -5.16
C SER A 36 -6.35 13.94 -3.97
N PHE A 37 -5.81 14.42 -2.85
CA PHE A 37 -6.49 14.80 -1.62
C PHE A 37 -6.04 16.20 -1.19
N ASP A 38 -6.69 16.72 -0.17
CA ASP A 38 -6.24 17.94 0.47
C ASP A 38 -4.90 17.70 1.18
N GLY A 39 -3.83 18.22 0.62
CA GLY A 39 -2.49 18.15 1.23
C GLY A 39 -1.53 17.12 0.66
N TYR A 40 -1.96 16.18 -0.17
CA TYR A 40 -1.07 15.25 -0.86
C TYR A 40 -1.71 14.63 -2.11
N GLU A 41 -0.87 14.06 -2.97
CA GLU A 41 -1.30 13.32 -4.16
C GLU A 41 -0.40 12.11 -4.39
N TYR A 42 -0.88 11.14 -5.17
CA TYR A 42 -0.11 9.96 -5.55
C TYR A 42 -0.63 9.30 -6.83
N TYR A 43 0.15 8.40 -7.39
CA TYR A 43 -0.19 7.61 -8.56
C TYR A 43 -0.57 6.19 -8.18
N VAL A 44 -1.72 5.73 -8.66
CA VAL A 44 -2.16 4.33 -8.58
C VAL A 44 -1.93 3.67 -9.94
N PRO A 45 -1.09 2.62 -10.03
CA PRO A 45 -0.84 1.90 -11.28
C PRO A 45 -2.10 1.29 -11.89
N ASP A 46 -2.13 1.21 -13.21
CA ASP A 46 -3.19 0.52 -13.93
C ASP A 46 -3.33 -0.94 -13.46
N GLY A 47 -4.57 -1.40 -13.37
CA GLY A 47 -4.89 -2.75 -12.89
C GLY A 47 -5.13 -2.85 -11.38
N LEU A 48 -4.92 -1.77 -10.64
CA LEU A 48 -5.40 -1.62 -9.27
C LEU A 48 -6.71 -0.84 -9.24
N ARG A 49 -7.65 -1.25 -8.39
CA ARG A 49 -8.91 -0.55 -8.14
C ARG A 49 -9.07 -0.28 -6.66
N PHE A 50 -9.74 0.80 -6.31
CA PHE A 50 -10.12 1.05 -4.93
C PHE A 50 -11.24 0.10 -4.51
N VAL A 51 -11.06 -0.52 -3.35
CA VAL A 51 -12.10 -1.26 -2.60
C VAL A 51 -12.71 -0.31 -1.58
N ASN A 52 -11.84 0.46 -0.89
CA ASN A 52 -12.22 1.52 0.01
C ASN A 52 -11.25 2.69 -0.15
N LYS A 53 -11.72 3.90 0.09
CA LYS A 53 -10.90 5.12 0.00
C LYS A 53 -11.39 6.12 1.02
N ASP A 54 -10.52 6.52 1.91
CA ASP A 54 -10.72 7.57 2.90
C ASP A 54 -9.57 8.58 2.77
N GLU A 55 -9.58 9.67 3.53
CA GLU A 55 -8.63 10.77 3.39
C GLU A 55 -7.16 10.32 3.51
N TYR A 56 -6.83 9.52 4.54
CA TYR A 56 -5.45 9.07 4.79
C TYR A 56 -5.25 7.56 4.64
N ASN A 57 -6.31 6.82 4.34
CA ASN A 57 -6.29 5.38 4.21
C ASN A 57 -6.97 4.94 2.92
N ALA A 58 -6.43 3.92 2.29
CA ALA A 58 -7.08 3.31 1.14
C ALA A 58 -6.83 1.81 1.10
N ILE A 59 -7.82 1.06 0.64
CA ILE A 59 -7.69 -0.35 0.30
C ILE A 59 -7.77 -0.46 -1.21
N LEU A 60 -6.69 -0.93 -1.83
CA LEU A 60 -6.67 -1.24 -3.26
C LEU A 60 -6.67 -2.75 -3.47
N GLN A 61 -7.09 -3.18 -4.64
CA GLN A 61 -7.09 -4.57 -5.03
C GLN A 61 -6.65 -4.73 -6.48
N ASP A 62 -5.80 -5.72 -6.75
CA ASP A 62 -5.43 -6.10 -8.11
C ASP A 62 -6.40 -7.15 -8.72
N ARG A 63 -6.18 -7.49 -9.99
CA ARG A 63 -6.98 -8.48 -10.72
C ARG A 63 -6.87 -9.91 -10.16
N PHE A 64 -5.89 -10.18 -9.31
CA PHE A 64 -5.67 -11.47 -8.65
C PHE A 64 -6.22 -11.50 -7.23
N SER A 65 -6.99 -10.47 -6.85
CA SER A 65 -7.58 -10.28 -5.53
C SER A 65 -6.57 -10.04 -4.40
N ASN A 66 -5.32 -9.71 -4.70
CA ASN A 66 -4.40 -9.24 -3.68
C ASN A 66 -4.83 -7.85 -3.22
N ARG A 67 -4.91 -7.64 -1.91
CA ARG A 67 -5.27 -6.36 -1.29
C ARG A 67 -4.03 -5.62 -0.83
N TYR A 68 -4.08 -4.29 -0.96
CA TYR A 68 -3.03 -3.36 -0.58
C TYR A 68 -3.64 -2.34 0.38
N TYR A 69 -3.12 -2.26 1.58
CA TYR A 69 -3.58 -1.34 2.62
C TYR A 69 -2.62 -0.16 2.67
N LEU A 70 -3.07 0.99 2.18
CA LEU A 70 -2.30 2.22 2.13
C LEU A 70 -2.62 3.12 3.31
N TYR A 71 -1.58 3.64 3.95
CA TYR A 71 -1.62 4.68 4.98
C TYR A 71 -0.71 5.83 4.58
N VAL A 72 -1.21 7.06 4.64
CA VAL A 72 -0.43 8.27 4.38
C VAL A 72 -0.34 9.09 5.65
N ASP A 73 0.88 9.31 6.14
CA ASP A 73 1.13 10.00 7.39
C ASP A 73 1.57 11.46 7.13
N ALA A 74 0.59 12.30 6.83
CA ALA A 74 0.81 13.72 6.59
C ALA A 74 1.33 14.46 7.84
N ILE A 75 0.98 13.99 9.05
CA ILE A 75 1.41 14.60 10.31
C ILE A 75 2.89 14.36 10.53
N SER A 76 3.35 13.11 10.43
CA SER A 76 4.79 12.80 10.53
C SER A 76 5.61 13.47 9.43
N TYR A 77 5.05 13.60 8.24
CA TYR A 77 5.70 14.37 7.16
C TYR A 77 5.88 15.82 7.55
N PHE A 78 4.83 16.49 8.02
CA PHE A 78 4.84 17.89 8.41
C PHE A 78 5.83 18.17 9.55
N HIS A 79 5.91 17.26 10.53
CA HIS A 79 6.85 17.35 11.65
C HIS A 79 8.25 16.82 11.35
N HIS A 80 8.53 16.33 10.14
CA HIS A 80 9.80 15.73 9.76
C HIS A 80 10.24 14.60 10.71
N THR A 81 9.30 13.78 11.15
CA THR A 81 9.55 12.65 12.07
C THR A 81 10.52 11.66 11.43
N LYS A 82 11.55 11.25 12.15
CA LYS A 82 12.56 10.34 11.62
C LYS A 82 12.14 8.89 11.82
N ASN A 83 12.22 8.10 10.76
CA ASN A 83 12.09 6.66 10.83
C ASN A 83 13.36 6.03 11.42
N THR A 84 13.20 5.18 12.44
CA THR A 84 14.30 4.53 13.17
C THR A 84 14.39 3.02 12.92
N TYR A 85 13.88 2.52 11.80
CA TYR A 85 13.84 1.11 11.48
C TYR A 85 15.19 0.41 11.64
N LYS A 86 15.17 -0.80 12.25
CA LYS A 86 16.31 -1.69 12.37
C LYS A 86 16.05 -2.94 11.52
N VAL A 87 16.96 -3.24 10.58
CA VAL A 87 16.86 -4.41 9.70
C VAL A 87 16.63 -5.69 10.52
N ASN A 88 15.54 -6.38 10.23
CA ASN A 88 15.17 -7.65 10.85
C ASN A 88 15.88 -8.80 10.12
N LYS A 89 16.78 -9.51 10.83
CA LYS A 89 17.56 -10.61 10.26
C LYS A 89 16.76 -11.91 10.13
N ASP A 90 15.65 -12.02 10.86
CA ASP A 90 14.80 -13.21 10.88
C ASP A 90 13.69 -13.14 9.82
N ALA A 91 13.50 -11.96 9.21
CA ALA A 91 12.57 -11.78 8.12
C ALA A 91 12.99 -12.55 6.86
N TYR A 92 12.02 -12.92 6.03
CA TYR A 92 12.28 -13.49 4.71
C TYR A 92 13.10 -12.52 3.83
N TYR A 93 12.77 -11.23 3.91
CA TYR A 93 13.54 -10.14 3.30
C TYR A 93 13.35 -8.86 4.10
N SER A 94 14.42 -8.13 4.37
CA SER A 94 14.39 -6.91 5.15
C SER A 94 15.51 -5.97 4.72
N LYS A 95 15.16 -4.71 4.41
CA LYS A 95 16.12 -3.71 3.94
C LYS A 95 15.69 -2.29 4.25
N LYS A 96 16.66 -1.41 4.61
CA LYS A 96 16.45 0.04 4.62
C LYS A 96 16.41 0.58 3.20
N LEU A 97 15.53 1.52 2.95
CA LEU A 97 15.35 2.21 1.68
C LEU A 97 15.83 3.65 1.83
N ASN A 98 16.64 4.11 0.87
CA ASN A 98 17.10 5.50 0.82
C ASN A 98 17.31 5.89 -0.65
N TYR A 99 16.35 6.60 -1.22
CA TYR A 99 16.34 7.01 -2.62
C TYR A 99 15.80 8.44 -2.74
N ASN A 100 16.43 9.28 -3.55
CA ASN A 100 15.97 10.64 -3.86
C ASN A 100 15.64 11.48 -2.60
N LYS A 101 16.49 11.39 -1.55
CA LYS A 101 16.29 12.04 -0.24
C LYS A 101 15.06 11.57 0.54
N LYS A 102 14.31 10.58 0.04
CA LYS A 102 13.24 9.89 0.73
C LYS A 102 13.79 8.62 1.37
N ASN A 103 13.29 8.26 2.53
CA ASN A 103 13.77 7.10 3.27
C ASN A 103 12.62 6.24 3.80
N GLY A 104 12.96 5.03 4.21
CA GLY A 104 12.00 4.07 4.73
C GLY A 104 12.61 2.67 4.85
N TYR A 105 11.78 1.65 4.73
CA TYR A 105 12.20 0.25 4.77
C TYR A 105 11.20 -0.66 4.04
N ILE A 106 11.63 -1.87 3.76
CA ILE A 106 10.79 -2.99 3.41
C ILE A 106 11.07 -4.13 4.37
N GLU A 107 10.02 -4.82 4.78
CA GLU A 107 10.07 -6.06 5.52
C GLU A 107 9.06 -7.05 4.93
N ILE A 108 9.50 -8.30 4.71
CA ILE A 108 8.66 -9.40 4.23
C ILE A 108 8.81 -10.54 5.22
N ASN A 109 7.73 -10.92 5.85
CA ASN A 109 7.69 -12.03 6.80
C ASN A 109 6.85 -13.18 6.24
N LYS A 110 7.26 -14.41 6.55
CA LYS A 110 6.45 -15.58 6.21
C LYS A 110 5.53 -15.88 7.38
N VAL A 111 4.22 -15.84 7.13
CA VAL A 111 3.16 -16.07 8.12
C VAL A 111 2.16 -17.07 7.52
N ASP A 112 1.89 -18.18 8.19
CA ASP A 112 0.88 -19.19 7.80
C ASP A 112 0.90 -19.63 6.34
N GLY A 113 2.12 -19.81 5.81
CA GLY A 113 2.32 -20.26 4.43
C GLY A 113 2.24 -19.18 3.37
N LYS A 114 1.83 -17.98 3.73
CA LYS A 114 1.83 -16.76 2.88
C LYS A 114 2.94 -15.81 3.31
N TYR A 115 2.94 -14.61 2.74
CA TYR A 115 3.94 -13.58 2.98
C TYR A 115 3.25 -12.25 3.28
N PHE A 116 3.51 -11.74 4.49
CA PHE A 116 3.15 -10.38 4.86
C PHE A 116 4.25 -9.45 4.38
N ILE A 117 3.88 -8.45 3.60
CA ILE A 117 4.77 -7.45 3.01
C ILE A 117 4.41 -6.11 3.62
N GLU A 118 5.39 -5.45 4.22
CA GLU A 118 5.28 -4.07 4.67
C GLU A 118 6.35 -3.23 3.99
N ILE A 119 5.94 -2.13 3.39
CA ILE A 119 6.85 -1.11 2.85
C ILE A 119 6.46 0.24 3.42
N VAL A 120 7.39 0.86 4.11
CA VAL A 120 7.30 2.26 4.52
C VAL A 120 8.26 3.05 3.65
N PHE A 121 7.79 4.12 3.03
CA PHE A 121 8.62 5.02 2.24
C PHE A 121 7.98 6.40 2.15
N ASN A 122 8.78 7.47 2.34
CA ASN A 122 8.30 8.84 2.21
C ASN A 122 7.04 9.14 3.04
N TYR A 123 7.06 8.77 4.33
CA TYR A 123 5.92 8.99 5.26
C TYR A 123 4.61 8.31 4.84
N SER A 124 4.71 7.27 4.05
CA SER A 124 3.56 6.47 3.68
C SER A 124 3.88 4.99 3.84
N LYS A 125 2.87 4.18 4.14
CA LYS A 125 3.00 2.75 4.39
C LYS A 125 2.03 1.98 3.50
N LEU A 126 2.51 0.89 2.94
CA LEU A 126 1.69 -0.12 2.28
C LEU A 126 1.92 -1.49 2.91
N GLU A 127 0.83 -2.19 3.16
CA GLU A 127 0.82 -3.57 3.63
C GLU A 127 0.06 -4.45 2.65
N ALA A 128 0.51 -5.72 2.51
CA ALA A 128 -0.18 -6.71 1.71
C ALA A 128 0.12 -8.12 2.23
N TYR A 129 -0.86 -9.04 2.10
CA TYR A 129 -0.71 -10.44 2.50
C TYR A 129 -0.94 -11.35 1.30
N VAL A 130 0.11 -12.01 0.80
CA VAL A 130 0.10 -12.65 -0.52
C VAL A 130 0.77 -14.01 -0.54
N SER A 131 0.45 -14.84 -1.53
CA SER A 131 1.21 -16.05 -1.82
C SER A 131 2.56 -15.72 -2.47
N LYS A 132 3.50 -16.66 -2.41
CA LYS A 132 4.89 -16.48 -2.84
C LYS A 132 5.03 -15.91 -4.27
N ASP A 133 4.17 -16.35 -5.19
CA ASP A 133 4.25 -15.99 -6.60
C ASP A 133 3.87 -14.53 -6.86
N TYR A 134 3.16 -13.90 -5.91
CA TYR A 134 2.74 -12.51 -6.01
C TYR A 134 3.66 -11.52 -5.29
N ILE A 135 4.72 -11.95 -4.61
CA ILE A 135 5.63 -11.05 -3.87
C ILE A 135 6.17 -9.95 -4.79
N VAL A 136 6.81 -10.32 -5.93
CA VAL A 136 7.44 -9.33 -6.81
C VAL A 136 6.44 -8.37 -7.45
N PRO A 137 5.36 -8.83 -8.11
CA PRO A 137 4.40 -7.89 -8.68
C PRO A 137 3.75 -6.99 -7.63
N VAL A 138 3.47 -7.50 -6.43
CA VAL A 138 2.91 -6.70 -5.33
C VAL A 138 3.92 -5.68 -4.82
N VAL A 139 5.17 -6.06 -4.55
CA VAL A 139 6.24 -5.12 -4.17
C VAL A 139 6.43 -4.03 -5.23
N ASN A 140 6.39 -4.38 -6.51
CA ASN A 140 6.51 -3.39 -7.59
C ASN A 140 5.38 -2.35 -7.53
N ASN A 141 4.13 -2.80 -7.43
CA ASN A 141 2.97 -1.91 -7.32
C ASN A 141 3.08 -1.01 -6.08
N MET A 142 3.46 -1.59 -4.92
CA MET A 142 3.67 -0.83 -3.69
C MET A 142 4.75 0.25 -3.86
N CYS A 143 5.87 -0.09 -4.49
CA CYS A 143 6.94 0.88 -4.77
C CYS A 143 6.49 1.99 -5.72
N TYR A 144 5.70 1.69 -6.76
CA TYR A 144 5.16 2.71 -7.67
C TYR A 144 4.24 3.69 -6.95
N ILE A 145 3.36 3.21 -6.07
CA ILE A 145 2.49 4.06 -5.28
C ILE A 145 3.32 4.93 -4.33
N LEU A 146 4.15 4.30 -3.47
CA LEU A 146 4.86 5.01 -2.41
C LEU A 146 5.87 6.04 -2.92
N ARG A 147 6.56 5.78 -4.04
CA ARG A 147 7.49 6.76 -4.61
C ARG A 147 6.79 8.01 -5.10
N SER A 148 5.55 7.87 -5.59
CA SER A 148 4.77 8.94 -6.18
C SER A 148 4.04 9.83 -5.18
N VAL A 149 4.02 9.44 -3.89
CA VAL A 149 3.41 10.28 -2.86
C VAL A 149 4.15 11.61 -2.80
N ASP A 150 3.41 12.69 -3.04
CA ASP A 150 3.88 14.07 -2.96
C ASP A 150 2.99 14.89 -2.04
N PHE A 151 3.60 15.68 -1.15
CA PHE A 151 2.91 16.44 -0.12
C PHE A 151 2.90 17.93 -0.46
N HIS A 152 1.75 18.55 -0.28
CA HIS A 152 1.52 19.97 -0.53
C HIS A 152 1.71 20.78 0.76
N ASN A 153 2.94 21.20 1.07
CA ASN A 153 3.30 21.86 2.32
C ASN A 153 2.38 23.00 2.73
N LYS A 154 2.02 23.88 1.81
CA LYS A 154 1.14 25.03 2.10
C LYS A 154 -0.27 24.62 2.52
N VAL A 155 -0.79 23.55 1.93
CA VAL A 155 -2.10 23.01 2.26
C VAL A 155 -2.03 22.33 3.63
N LEU A 156 -1.03 21.52 3.87
CA LEU A 156 -0.82 20.86 5.16
C LEU A 156 -0.63 21.86 6.30
N GLU A 157 0.14 22.94 6.06
CA GLU A 157 0.31 24.03 7.02
C GLU A 157 -1.02 24.67 7.41
N SER A 158 -1.93 24.84 6.44
CA SER A 158 -3.25 25.39 6.66
C SER A 158 -4.21 24.41 7.36
N LEU A 159 -4.12 23.11 7.07
CA LEU A 159 -4.99 22.07 7.64
C LEU A 159 -4.57 21.69 9.08
N ILE A 160 -3.28 21.57 9.32
CA ILE A 160 -2.72 21.20 10.61
C ILE A 160 -2.71 22.43 11.55
N GLY A 161 -2.53 23.65 11.01
CA GLY A 161 -2.71 24.95 11.63
C GLY A 161 -2.12 25.09 13.03
N GLU A 162 -2.76 25.94 13.85
CA GLU A 162 -2.35 26.19 15.24
C GLU A 162 -2.57 25.00 16.19
N ASN A 163 -3.33 23.99 15.79
CA ASN A 163 -3.57 22.75 16.54
C ASN A 163 -2.38 21.77 16.55
N VAL A 164 -1.30 22.11 15.88
CA VAL A 164 -0.03 21.36 15.88
C VAL A 164 0.49 21.04 17.30
N LEU A 165 0.14 21.85 18.31
CA LEU A 165 0.57 21.64 19.68
C LEU A 165 -0.19 20.51 20.38
N ASP A 166 -1.46 20.29 20.05
CA ASP A 166 -2.29 19.25 20.66
C ASP A 166 -1.97 17.85 20.13
N TYR A 167 -1.41 17.74 18.93
CA TYR A 167 -1.01 16.45 18.33
C TYR A 167 0.34 15.92 18.83
N LYS A 168 1.07 16.67 19.64
CA LYS A 168 2.36 16.23 20.19
C LYS A 168 2.25 15.07 21.20
N GLU A 169 1.10 14.84 21.77
CA GLU A 169 0.89 13.78 22.77
C GLU A 169 0.41 12.46 22.15
N GLU A 170 -0.20 12.49 20.97
CA GLU A 170 -0.55 11.29 20.23
C GLU A 170 0.56 10.96 19.24
N SER A 171 1.67 10.42 19.75
CA SER A 171 2.66 9.80 18.90
C SER A 171 2.08 8.50 18.32
N PHE A 172 1.40 8.59 17.19
CA PHE A 172 1.12 7.41 16.37
C PHE A 172 2.45 6.88 15.89
N ASN A 173 2.98 5.88 16.57
CA ASN A 173 4.14 5.13 16.10
C ASN A 173 3.75 4.23 14.93
N ILE A 174 3.30 4.85 13.83
CA ILE A 174 3.02 4.17 12.56
C ILE A 174 4.31 3.51 12.02
N PHE A 175 5.47 4.00 12.47
CA PHE A 175 6.79 3.54 12.04
C PHE A 175 7.52 2.65 13.06
N GLU A 176 6.90 2.28 14.16
CA GLU A 176 7.45 1.21 14.99
C GLU A 176 7.17 -0.12 14.29
N SER A 177 8.23 -0.76 13.82
CA SER A 177 8.19 -2.17 13.45
C SER A 177 7.61 -2.93 14.64
N LYS A 178 6.37 -3.43 14.51
CA LYS A 178 5.80 -4.32 15.51
C LYS A 178 6.63 -5.60 15.51
N SER A 179 7.58 -5.66 16.43
CA SER A 179 8.27 -6.91 16.74
C SER A 179 7.26 -7.87 17.37
N ASN A 180 6.86 -8.88 16.62
CA ASN A 180 6.28 -10.13 17.10
C ASN A 180 5.11 -10.09 18.11
N ASP A 181 4.08 -9.28 17.90
CA ASP A 181 2.79 -9.58 18.51
C ASP A 181 1.86 -10.12 17.43
N ASN A 182 1.55 -11.41 17.56
CA ASN A 182 0.75 -12.21 16.63
C ASN A 182 -0.72 -11.80 16.51
N ASP A 183 -1.15 -10.72 17.14
CA ASP A 183 -2.56 -10.39 17.30
C ASP A 183 -3.13 -9.50 16.17
N SER A 184 -2.30 -8.87 15.32
CA SER A 184 -2.83 -7.92 14.33
C SER A 184 -3.19 -8.54 12.97
N VAL A 185 -2.74 -9.75 12.69
CA VAL A 185 -3.02 -10.45 11.41
C VAL A 185 -4.35 -11.20 11.46
N LEU A 186 -4.83 -11.57 12.64
CA LEU A 186 -6.08 -12.35 12.81
C LEU A 186 -7.35 -11.50 12.78
N GLU A 187 -7.27 -10.20 13.08
CA GLU A 187 -8.44 -9.31 13.02
C GLU A 187 -8.86 -8.94 11.58
N PHE A 188 -8.01 -9.15 10.59
CA PHE A 188 -8.32 -8.80 9.18
C PHE A 188 -9.10 -9.88 8.44
N ASP A 189 -9.07 -11.13 8.87
CA ASP A 189 -9.83 -12.21 8.20
C ASP A 189 -11.34 -12.16 8.54
N ASP A 190 -11.72 -11.66 9.72
CA ASP A 190 -13.14 -11.55 10.13
C ASP A 190 -13.92 -10.45 9.38
N TRP A 191 -13.23 -9.49 8.76
CA TRP A 191 -13.88 -8.42 7.97
C TRP A 191 -14.15 -8.82 6.51
N VAL A 192 -13.55 -9.92 6.05
CA VAL A 192 -13.63 -10.33 4.64
C VAL A 192 -14.86 -11.18 4.35
N ASP A 193 -15.39 -11.90 5.35
CA ASP A 193 -16.49 -12.84 5.17
C ASP A 193 -17.88 -12.24 5.43
N ALA A 194 -17.98 -11.01 5.96
CA ALA A 194 -19.25 -10.40 6.29
C ALA A 194 -19.99 -9.78 5.08
N ASP A 195 -19.31 -9.50 3.98
CA ASP A 195 -19.91 -8.78 2.83
C ASP A 195 -20.26 -9.66 1.62
N VAL A 196 -20.08 -10.98 1.69
CA VAL A 196 -20.41 -11.88 0.56
C VAL A 196 -21.66 -12.69 0.76
N SER A 197 -22.30 -12.66 1.94
CA SER A 197 -23.55 -13.37 2.18
C SER A 197 -24.72 -12.42 2.43
N GLY A 198 -25.35 -11.99 1.37
CA GLY A 198 -26.75 -11.58 1.47
C GLY A 198 -27.10 -10.19 0.99
N ASN A 199 -27.45 -10.04 -0.25
CA ASN A 199 -28.80 -9.68 -0.61
C ASN A 199 -28.99 -9.64 -2.13
N SER A 200 -29.43 -10.74 -2.70
CA SER A 200 -30.14 -10.75 -3.96
C SER A 200 -31.57 -10.27 -3.70
N ASN A 201 -31.80 -8.98 -3.61
CA ASN A 201 -33.13 -8.42 -3.80
C ASN A 201 -33.15 -7.72 -5.15
N ALA A 202 -33.85 -8.37 -6.07
CA ALA A 202 -34.28 -7.80 -7.32
C ALA A 202 -34.97 -6.45 -7.07
N ILE A 203 -34.45 -5.41 -7.71
CA ILE A 203 -35.19 -4.17 -7.88
C ILE A 203 -36.11 -4.41 -9.08
N ASP A 204 -37.37 -4.66 -8.76
CA ASP A 204 -38.47 -4.61 -9.70
C ASP A 204 -38.48 -3.22 -10.36
N GLY A 205 -38.48 -3.24 -11.69
CA GLY A 205 -38.72 -2.04 -12.45
C GLY A 205 -40.20 -1.63 -12.27
N ASP A 206 -40.40 -0.32 -12.06
CA ASP A 206 -41.55 0.32 -12.70
C ASP A 206 -41.50 1.85 -12.45
N ASN A 207 -41.79 2.58 -13.54
CA ASN A 207 -42.34 3.94 -13.64
C ASN A 207 -41.40 5.13 -13.48
N PHE A 208 -40.82 5.48 -14.59
CA PHE A 208 -40.49 6.89 -14.88
C PHE A 208 -41.56 7.45 -15.83
N GLU A 209 -42.55 8.13 -15.28
CA GLU A 209 -43.46 9.01 -16.06
C GLU A 209 -42.74 10.32 -16.38
N ILE A 210 -42.55 10.57 -17.65
CA ILE A 210 -42.11 11.87 -18.19
C ILE A 210 -43.36 12.75 -18.30
N ASN A 211 -43.46 13.77 -17.45
CA ASN A 211 -44.42 14.85 -17.66
C ASN A 211 -43.79 15.89 -18.60
N GLU A 212 -44.29 15.94 -19.83
CA GLU A 212 -44.12 17.09 -20.72
C GLU A 212 -44.95 18.28 -20.16
N VAL A 213 -44.32 19.43 -20.06
CA VAL A 213 -44.99 20.68 -19.75
C VAL A 213 -44.92 21.56 -21.00
N ASP A 214 -46.11 21.99 -21.45
CA ASP A 214 -46.37 22.95 -22.51
C ASP A 214 -45.63 24.30 -22.33
#